data_152a182afc5c7c478aa312bc36af9702
#
_entry.id   152a182afc5c7c478aa312bc36af9702
#
_cell.length_a   1.000
_cell.length_b   1.000
_cell.length_c   1.000
_cell.angle_alpha   90.00
_cell.angle_beta   90.00
_cell.angle_gamma   90.00
#
_symmetry.space_group_name_H-M   'P 1'
#
loop_
_entity.id
_entity.type
_entity.pdbx_description
1 polymer ?
#
loop_
_entity_poly.entity_id
_entity_poly.type
_entity_poly.pdbx_seq_one_letter_code
_entity_poly.pdbx_strand_id
1 'polypeptide(L)'
;SKGAGTASAYIARGARFMVATMTGGERGDILNEEIDKSPRAHRDLPGLRRAEMAAAREIMGIEHRWIGFFDSGLPEGDPMPPLPFGSFGAMPLDRAAAPLVRLVREYRPHIIISYDEIGGYPHPDHIMTHKVAVEAFEKAGDPEAYVGEGEPWTPLKLYYDRAFNPERTLALHEHLLDTHGESLLSGWIENLAHRASSGEAPRHETTTRILVNDHFEQRDQALRAHASQVDPNGVFFAVPSEQLKDIWPWEDYTLAASHAEVQLPESSLDEGLSDYYVI
;
A
#
# COMPACT_ATOMS: atom_id res chain seq x y z
N SER A 1 -2.52 1.56 5.93
CA SER A 1 -2.93 2.96 5.83
C SER A 1 -2.91 3.51 4.42
N LYS A 2 -2.06 3.01 3.54
CA LYS A 2 -2.11 3.35 2.12
C LYS A 2 -3.40 2.80 1.52
N GLY A 3 -4.22 3.65 0.92
CA GLY A 3 -5.51 3.27 0.38
C GLY A 3 -6.59 2.95 1.42
N ALA A 4 -6.40 3.28 2.70
CA ALA A 4 -7.40 2.99 3.72
C ALA A 4 -8.65 3.87 3.60
N GLY A 5 -8.51 5.12 3.18
CA GLY A 5 -9.63 5.99 2.84
C GLY A 5 -10.42 5.46 1.66
N THR A 6 -9.73 5.05 0.60
CA THR A 6 -10.33 4.41 -0.58
C THR A 6 -11.07 3.12 -0.20
N ALA A 7 -10.43 2.23 0.57
CA ALA A 7 -11.06 1.00 1.04
C ALA A 7 -12.37 1.30 1.78
N SER A 8 -12.35 2.24 2.72
CA SER A 8 -13.53 2.65 3.50
C SER A 8 -14.63 3.26 2.62
N ALA A 9 -14.25 4.11 1.65
CA ALA A 9 -15.20 4.71 0.71
C ALA A 9 -15.89 3.66 -0.18
N TYR A 10 -15.14 2.68 -0.69
CA TYR A 10 -15.71 1.61 -1.51
C TYR A 10 -16.58 0.63 -0.71
N ILE A 11 -16.17 0.28 0.51
CA ILE A 11 -16.98 -0.56 1.40
C ILE A 11 -18.30 0.13 1.76
N ALA A 12 -18.28 1.44 2.03
CA ALA A 12 -19.50 2.22 2.28
C ALA A 12 -20.49 2.22 1.08
N ARG A 13 -19.96 2.00 -0.14
CA ARG A 13 -20.74 1.84 -1.38
C ARG A 13 -21.13 0.38 -1.67
N GLY A 14 -20.81 -0.56 -0.78
CA GLY A 14 -21.17 -1.99 -0.92
C GLY A 14 -20.11 -2.84 -1.63
N ALA A 15 -18.95 -2.30 -1.98
CA ALA A 15 -17.89 -3.08 -2.58
C ALA A 15 -17.22 -4.01 -1.55
N ARG A 16 -16.68 -5.13 -2.01
CA ARG A 16 -15.78 -5.96 -1.23
C ARG A 16 -14.35 -5.46 -1.39
N PHE A 17 -13.60 -5.38 -0.31
CA PHE A 17 -12.20 -4.97 -0.33
C PHE A 17 -11.37 -5.93 0.52
N MET A 18 -10.30 -6.47 -0.06
CA MET A 18 -9.38 -7.38 0.63
C MET A 18 -7.96 -6.84 0.62
N VAL A 19 -7.29 -6.93 1.76
CA VAL A 19 -5.86 -6.71 1.87
C VAL A 19 -5.14 -8.05 1.98
N ALA A 20 -4.22 -8.33 1.06
CA ALA A 20 -3.29 -9.45 1.13
C ALA A 20 -1.96 -8.97 1.69
N THR A 21 -1.55 -9.48 2.86
CA THR A 21 -0.28 -9.12 3.51
C THR A 21 0.73 -10.23 3.29
N MET A 22 1.85 -9.91 2.66
CA MET A 22 2.84 -10.89 2.22
C MET A 22 3.65 -11.46 3.38
N THR A 23 4.10 -10.61 4.32
CA THR A 23 5.00 -10.98 5.42
C THR A 23 4.45 -10.55 6.77
N GLY A 24 4.95 -11.14 7.85
CA GLY A 24 4.56 -10.78 9.22
C GLY A 24 5.32 -9.58 9.79
N GLY A 25 6.29 -9.02 9.04
CA GLY A 25 7.12 -7.91 9.51
C GLY A 25 8.10 -8.32 10.62
N GLU A 26 8.60 -9.55 10.56
CA GLU A 26 9.45 -10.18 11.59
C GLU A 26 10.77 -9.42 11.82
N ARG A 27 11.22 -8.69 10.80
CA ARG A 27 12.48 -7.94 10.80
C ARG A 27 12.29 -6.42 10.73
N GLY A 28 11.06 -5.96 10.88
CA GLY A 28 10.76 -4.52 10.81
C GLY A 28 11.02 -3.82 12.14
N ASP A 29 11.35 -2.53 12.06
CA ASP A 29 11.59 -1.69 13.23
C ASP A 29 10.30 -1.38 14.00
N ILE A 30 10.44 -1.09 15.29
CA ILE A 30 9.37 -0.57 16.13
C ILE A 30 9.55 0.95 16.19
N LEU A 31 8.64 1.69 15.54
CA LEU A 31 8.73 3.14 15.39
C LEU A 31 8.08 3.91 16.55
N ASN A 32 7.32 3.25 17.38
CA ASN A 32 6.65 3.85 18.55
C ASN A 32 7.46 3.53 19.79
N GLU A 33 8.06 4.54 20.40
CA GLU A 33 8.92 4.40 21.58
C GLU A 33 8.22 3.73 22.78
N GLU A 34 6.92 3.94 22.98
CA GLU A 34 6.18 3.32 24.07
C GLU A 34 5.97 1.82 23.82
N ILE A 35 5.77 1.44 22.56
CA ILE A 35 5.69 0.02 22.18
C ILE A 35 7.07 -0.63 22.23
N ASP A 36 8.13 0.08 21.86
CA ASP A 36 9.51 -0.42 21.90
C ASP A 36 9.97 -0.75 23.33
N LYS A 37 9.46 -0.06 24.35
CA LYS A 37 9.71 -0.38 25.75
C LYS A 37 9.05 -1.69 26.21
N SER A 38 8.14 -2.26 25.40
CA SER A 38 7.40 -3.47 25.78
C SER A 38 8.20 -4.75 25.53
N PRO A 39 8.47 -5.58 26.56
CA PRO A 39 9.13 -6.88 26.37
C PRO A 39 8.35 -7.82 25.43
N ARG A 40 7.05 -7.66 25.30
CA ARG A 40 6.21 -8.43 24.36
C ARG A 40 6.54 -8.08 22.91
N ALA A 41 6.75 -6.81 22.60
CA ALA A 41 7.05 -6.36 21.25
C ALA A 41 8.35 -7.00 20.73
N HIS A 42 9.39 -7.04 21.55
CA HIS A 42 10.67 -7.69 21.21
C HIS A 42 10.61 -9.21 21.17
N ARG A 43 9.76 -9.82 21.99
CA ARG A 43 9.63 -11.28 22.04
C ARG A 43 8.82 -11.85 20.89
N ASP A 44 7.76 -11.15 20.47
CA ASP A 44 6.78 -11.63 19.50
C ASP A 44 6.23 -10.47 18.65
N LEU A 45 7.11 -9.81 17.90
CA LEU A 45 6.72 -8.72 16.98
C LEU A 45 5.72 -9.18 15.92
N PRO A 46 5.87 -10.36 15.28
CA PRO A 46 4.87 -10.83 14.32
C PRO A 46 3.49 -11.06 14.94
N GLY A 47 3.43 -11.61 16.15
CA GLY A 47 2.16 -11.79 16.86
C GLY A 47 1.52 -10.46 17.25
N LEU A 48 2.31 -9.45 17.64
CA LEU A 48 1.85 -8.10 17.88
C LEU A 48 1.25 -7.49 16.60
N ARG A 49 1.98 -7.54 15.48
CA ARG A 49 1.54 -7.01 14.18
C ARG A 49 0.30 -7.71 13.62
N ARG A 50 0.14 -9.00 13.92
CA ARG A 50 -1.11 -9.70 13.58
C ARG A 50 -2.31 -9.17 14.37
N ALA A 51 -2.12 -8.85 15.64
CA ALA A 51 -3.18 -8.23 16.45
C ALA A 51 -3.50 -6.80 15.99
N GLU A 52 -2.48 -6.01 15.64
CA GLU A 52 -2.63 -4.68 15.05
C GLU A 52 -3.41 -4.72 13.73
N MET A 53 -3.06 -5.64 12.83
CA MET A 53 -3.78 -5.82 11.56
C MET A 53 -5.23 -6.27 11.79
N ALA A 54 -5.50 -7.12 12.78
CA ALA A 54 -6.85 -7.53 13.11
C ALA A 54 -7.71 -6.34 13.56
N ALA A 55 -7.15 -5.44 14.40
CA ALA A 55 -7.83 -4.22 14.82
C ALA A 55 -8.05 -3.26 13.65
N ALA A 56 -7.03 -3.03 12.80
CA ALA A 56 -7.14 -2.18 11.61
C ALA A 56 -8.20 -2.71 10.64
N ARG A 57 -8.25 -4.03 10.43
CA ARG A 57 -9.27 -4.70 9.60
C ARG A 57 -10.69 -4.42 10.09
N GLU A 58 -10.92 -4.50 11.41
CA GLU A 58 -12.23 -4.24 12.00
C GLU A 58 -12.64 -2.78 11.82
N ILE A 59 -11.72 -1.83 12.04
CA ILE A 59 -11.96 -0.40 11.85
C ILE A 59 -12.35 -0.10 10.39
N MET A 60 -11.66 -0.69 9.43
CA MET A 60 -11.91 -0.44 8.00
C MET A 60 -13.06 -1.28 7.42
N GLY A 61 -13.49 -2.36 8.08
CA GLY A 61 -14.49 -3.29 7.55
C GLY A 61 -14.00 -4.16 6.39
N ILE A 62 -12.67 -4.32 6.21
CA ILE A 62 -12.07 -5.06 5.09
C ILE A 62 -11.98 -6.56 5.36
N GLU A 63 -11.88 -7.34 4.28
CA GLU A 63 -11.37 -8.70 4.33
C GLU A 63 -9.83 -8.68 4.38
N HIS A 64 -9.24 -9.67 5.00
CA HIS A 64 -7.78 -9.74 5.12
C HIS A 64 -7.27 -11.17 4.98
N ARG A 65 -6.13 -11.32 4.32
CA ARG A 65 -5.45 -12.60 4.16
C ARG A 65 -3.94 -12.46 4.41
N TRP A 66 -3.40 -13.26 5.30
CA TRP A 66 -1.96 -13.46 5.44
C TRP A 66 -1.49 -14.46 4.37
N ILE A 67 -0.51 -14.07 3.56
CA ILE A 67 0.15 -14.98 2.60
C ILE A 67 1.20 -15.83 3.32
N GLY A 68 1.96 -15.23 4.23
CA GLY A 68 2.78 -15.98 5.18
C GLY A 68 4.23 -16.20 4.76
N PHE A 69 4.78 -15.37 3.90
CA PHE A 69 6.22 -15.33 3.64
C PHE A 69 6.97 -14.71 4.82
N PHE A 70 8.25 -15.05 4.92
CA PHE A 70 9.15 -14.47 5.91
C PHE A 70 9.71 -13.13 5.43
N ASP A 71 9.75 -12.14 6.31
CA ASP A 71 10.22 -10.78 6.04
C ASP A 71 11.72 -10.77 5.66
N SER A 72 12.06 -10.03 4.61
CA SER A 72 13.43 -9.87 4.14
C SER A 72 14.25 -8.90 5.00
N GLY A 73 13.59 -8.02 5.74
CA GLY A 73 14.22 -6.86 6.35
C GLY A 73 14.64 -5.83 5.29
N LEU A 74 15.20 -4.72 5.77
CA LEU A 74 15.82 -3.69 4.94
C LEU A 74 17.34 -3.77 5.16
N PRO A 75 18.08 -4.47 4.29
CA PRO A 75 19.53 -4.60 4.45
C PRO A 75 20.23 -3.26 4.19
N GLU A 76 21.25 -2.98 4.99
CA GLU A 76 22.10 -1.80 4.88
C GLU A 76 23.54 -2.22 4.57
N GLY A 77 24.25 -1.45 3.75
CA GLY A 77 25.66 -1.67 3.43
C GLY A 77 26.01 -1.40 1.97
N ASP A 78 27.31 -1.27 1.74
CA ASP A 78 27.91 -1.14 0.41
C ASP A 78 29.17 -2.05 0.35
N PRO A 79 29.15 -3.16 -0.39
CA PRO A 79 28.01 -3.64 -1.18
C PRO A 79 26.84 -4.11 -0.33
N MET A 80 25.62 -4.04 -0.87
CA MET A 80 24.42 -4.52 -0.21
C MET A 80 24.57 -6.01 0.17
N PRO A 81 24.32 -6.41 1.44
CA PRO A 81 24.41 -7.80 1.83
C PRO A 81 23.28 -8.64 1.16
N PRO A 82 23.48 -9.97 0.99
CA PRO A 82 22.45 -10.82 0.45
C PRO A 82 21.23 -10.87 1.38
N LEU A 83 20.04 -10.98 0.78
CA LEU A 83 18.81 -11.19 1.55
C LEU A 83 18.83 -12.52 2.30
N PRO A 84 18.15 -12.61 3.44
CA PRO A 84 18.04 -13.85 4.19
C PRO A 84 17.47 -14.99 3.34
N PHE A 85 18.06 -16.16 3.46
CA PHE A 85 17.57 -17.34 2.73
C PHE A 85 16.10 -17.65 3.07
N GLY A 86 15.29 -17.85 2.05
CA GLY A 86 13.85 -18.14 2.20
C GLY A 86 12.98 -16.94 2.55
N SER A 87 13.55 -15.72 2.61
CA SER A 87 12.76 -14.50 2.77
C SER A 87 12.02 -14.15 1.49
N PHE A 88 10.95 -13.36 1.60
CA PHE A 88 10.05 -13.03 0.49
C PHE A 88 10.77 -12.37 -0.69
N GLY A 89 11.59 -11.36 -0.45
CA GLY A 89 12.35 -10.67 -1.49
C GLY A 89 13.40 -11.56 -2.19
N ALA A 90 13.81 -12.68 -1.58
CA ALA A 90 14.76 -13.64 -2.15
C ALA A 90 14.08 -14.81 -2.89
N MET A 91 12.74 -14.91 -2.84
CA MET A 91 12.03 -16.03 -3.50
C MET A 91 12.04 -15.89 -5.03
N PRO A 92 12.12 -17.01 -5.78
CA PRO A 92 11.81 -17.03 -7.20
C PRO A 92 10.38 -16.51 -7.45
N LEU A 93 10.20 -15.69 -8.51
CA LEU A 93 8.93 -14.99 -8.76
C LEU A 93 7.74 -15.96 -8.89
N ASP A 94 7.92 -17.06 -9.61
CA ASP A 94 6.88 -18.07 -9.79
C ASP A 94 6.37 -18.66 -8.47
N ARG A 95 7.27 -18.88 -7.51
CA ARG A 95 6.93 -19.37 -6.16
C ARG A 95 6.33 -18.30 -5.28
N ALA A 96 6.83 -17.06 -5.39
CA ALA A 96 6.32 -15.93 -4.63
C ALA A 96 4.90 -15.52 -5.10
N ALA A 97 4.62 -15.63 -6.41
CA ALA A 97 3.35 -15.24 -7.00
C ALA A 97 2.24 -16.30 -6.84
N ALA A 98 2.58 -17.60 -6.80
CA ALA A 98 1.58 -18.67 -6.77
C ALA A 98 0.49 -18.51 -5.69
N PRO A 99 0.80 -18.18 -4.41
CA PRO A 99 -0.24 -17.95 -3.41
C PRO A 99 -1.13 -16.74 -3.71
N LEU A 100 -0.58 -15.69 -4.33
CA LEU A 100 -1.37 -14.51 -4.70
C LEU A 100 -2.25 -14.82 -5.92
N VAL A 101 -1.76 -15.56 -6.92
CA VAL A 101 -2.55 -16.03 -8.07
C VAL A 101 -3.73 -16.88 -7.57
N ARG A 102 -3.50 -17.82 -6.65
CA ARG A 102 -4.57 -18.59 -6.01
C ARG A 102 -5.59 -17.68 -5.33
N LEU A 103 -5.14 -16.70 -4.56
CA LEU A 103 -6.04 -15.76 -3.88
C LEU A 103 -6.85 -14.93 -4.87
N VAL A 104 -6.24 -14.45 -5.96
CA VAL A 104 -6.93 -13.73 -7.04
C VAL A 104 -8.00 -14.61 -7.68
N ARG A 105 -7.70 -15.87 -7.97
CA ARG A 105 -8.66 -16.85 -8.53
C ARG A 105 -9.80 -17.19 -7.56
N GLU A 106 -9.52 -17.25 -6.26
CA GLU A 106 -10.53 -17.47 -5.21
C GLU A 106 -11.42 -16.23 -5.01
N TYR A 107 -10.80 -15.07 -4.81
CA TYR A 107 -11.48 -13.83 -4.43
C TYR A 107 -12.15 -13.15 -5.62
N ARG A 108 -11.60 -13.33 -6.83
CA ARG A 108 -12.07 -12.78 -8.11
C ARG A 108 -12.18 -11.25 -8.10
N PRO A 109 -11.12 -10.51 -7.78
CA PRO A 109 -11.14 -9.06 -7.79
C PRO A 109 -11.19 -8.52 -9.21
N HIS A 110 -11.95 -7.46 -9.42
CA HIS A 110 -11.90 -6.70 -10.67
C HIS A 110 -10.68 -5.77 -10.72
N ILE A 111 -10.22 -5.32 -9.56
CA ILE A 111 -9.15 -4.34 -9.42
C ILE A 111 -8.09 -4.87 -8.46
N ILE A 112 -6.83 -4.71 -8.84
CA ILE A 112 -5.67 -4.94 -7.98
C ILE A 112 -4.98 -3.60 -7.73
N ILE A 113 -4.62 -3.32 -6.47
CA ILE A 113 -3.81 -2.17 -6.08
C ILE A 113 -2.52 -2.69 -5.46
N SER A 114 -1.39 -2.17 -5.89
CA SER A 114 -0.08 -2.57 -5.40
C SER A 114 0.89 -1.39 -5.35
N TYR A 115 2.13 -1.66 -4.97
CA TYR A 115 3.25 -0.74 -5.13
C TYR A 115 3.65 -0.60 -6.60
N ASP A 116 4.34 0.48 -6.93
CA ASP A 116 5.12 0.61 -8.15
C ASP A 116 6.42 -0.25 -8.09
N GLU A 117 7.20 -0.26 -9.16
CA GLU A 117 8.44 -1.03 -9.28
C GLU A 117 9.55 -0.64 -8.29
N ILE A 118 9.42 0.54 -7.65
CA ILE A 118 10.35 1.00 -6.60
C ILE A 118 9.86 0.56 -5.21
N GLY A 119 8.57 0.17 -5.09
CA GLY A 119 7.97 -0.21 -3.81
C GLY A 119 7.60 0.99 -2.92
N GLY A 120 7.47 2.20 -3.49
CA GLY A 120 7.31 3.45 -2.75
C GLY A 120 8.63 3.93 -2.11
N TYR A 121 9.38 3.04 -1.49
CA TYR A 121 10.80 3.12 -1.15
C TYR A 121 11.42 1.72 -1.37
N PRO A 122 12.77 1.62 -1.57
CA PRO A 122 13.39 0.40 -2.10
C PRO A 122 13.52 -0.74 -1.08
N HIS A 123 12.41 -1.09 -0.42
CA HIS A 123 12.35 -2.27 0.44
C HIS A 123 12.21 -3.54 -0.43
N PRO A 124 13.03 -4.59 -0.22
CA PRO A 124 12.97 -5.82 -1.01
C PRO A 124 11.58 -6.44 -1.09
N ASP A 125 10.84 -6.47 0.02
CA ASP A 125 9.49 -7.04 0.06
C ASP A 125 8.45 -6.17 -0.66
N HIS A 126 8.61 -4.85 -0.68
CA HIS A 126 7.74 -3.96 -1.45
C HIS A 126 7.95 -4.15 -2.96
N ILE A 127 9.21 -4.24 -3.38
CA ILE A 127 9.58 -4.53 -4.77
C ILE A 127 9.07 -5.92 -5.19
N MET A 128 9.19 -6.93 -4.31
CA MET A 128 8.65 -8.25 -4.59
C MET A 128 7.11 -8.23 -4.61
N THR A 129 6.45 -7.46 -3.73
CA THR A 129 4.99 -7.29 -3.74
C THR A 129 4.51 -6.69 -5.07
N HIS A 130 5.22 -5.69 -5.61
CA HIS A 130 4.96 -5.18 -6.95
C HIS A 130 5.04 -6.30 -8.00
N LYS A 131 6.17 -7.05 -8.02
CA LYS A 131 6.40 -8.11 -9.01
C LYS A 131 5.32 -9.19 -8.97
N VAL A 132 4.94 -9.66 -7.79
CA VAL A 132 3.90 -10.69 -7.66
C VAL A 132 2.51 -10.17 -7.98
N ALA A 133 2.23 -8.87 -7.76
CA ALA A 133 0.95 -8.27 -8.14
C ALA A 133 0.82 -8.13 -9.67
N VAL A 134 1.88 -7.71 -10.35
CA VAL A 134 1.93 -7.66 -11.82
C VAL A 134 1.79 -9.07 -12.40
N GLU A 135 2.54 -10.05 -11.89
CA GLU A 135 2.47 -11.46 -12.31
C GLU A 135 1.06 -12.02 -12.12
N ALA A 136 0.42 -11.75 -10.98
CA ALA A 136 -0.95 -12.19 -10.72
C ALA A 136 -1.96 -11.50 -11.64
N PHE A 137 -1.79 -10.20 -11.94
CA PHE A 137 -2.64 -9.48 -12.88
C PHE A 137 -2.56 -10.07 -14.29
N GLU A 138 -1.35 -10.38 -14.76
CA GLU A 138 -1.12 -10.90 -16.12
C GLU A 138 -1.50 -12.37 -16.26
N LYS A 139 -1.30 -13.19 -15.20
CA LYS A 139 -1.32 -14.66 -15.30
C LYS A 139 -2.50 -15.33 -14.61
N ALA A 140 -3.24 -14.66 -13.73
CA ALA A 140 -4.35 -15.32 -13.03
C ALA A 140 -5.50 -15.73 -14.00
N GLY A 141 -5.66 -15.04 -15.12
CA GLY A 141 -6.63 -15.39 -16.18
C GLY A 141 -6.19 -16.48 -17.14
N ASP A 142 -4.91 -16.84 -17.16
CA ASP A 142 -4.35 -17.83 -18.07
C ASP A 142 -4.52 -19.26 -17.49
N PRO A 143 -5.29 -20.16 -18.12
CA PRO A 143 -5.47 -21.54 -17.65
C PRO A 143 -4.21 -22.39 -17.69
N GLU A 144 -3.23 -22.01 -18.53
CA GLU A 144 -1.97 -22.75 -18.67
C GLU A 144 -0.91 -22.29 -17.66
N ALA A 145 -1.12 -21.10 -17.03
CA ALA A 145 -0.26 -20.59 -15.98
C ALA A 145 -0.74 -21.03 -14.61
N TYR A 146 0.20 -21.31 -13.70
CA TYR A 146 -0.13 -21.69 -12.31
C TYR A 146 -1.18 -22.79 -12.21
N VAL A 147 -0.97 -23.87 -12.98
CA VAL A 147 -1.85 -25.05 -13.00
C VAL A 147 -2.02 -25.61 -11.58
N GLY A 148 -3.26 -25.83 -11.17
CA GLY A 148 -3.59 -26.29 -9.82
C GLY A 148 -3.86 -25.20 -8.77
N GLU A 149 -3.68 -23.91 -9.14
CA GLU A 149 -3.92 -22.77 -8.27
C GLU A 149 -5.36 -22.19 -8.40
N GLY A 150 -6.34 -23.02 -8.76
CA GLY A 150 -7.76 -22.65 -8.89
C GLY A 150 -8.19 -22.28 -10.31
N GLU A 151 -9.50 -21.99 -10.47
CA GLU A 151 -10.09 -21.63 -11.75
C GLU A 151 -9.65 -20.23 -12.22
N PRO A 152 -9.28 -20.07 -13.50
CA PRO A 152 -8.79 -18.79 -14.02
C PRO A 152 -9.74 -17.61 -13.75
N TRP A 153 -9.16 -16.47 -13.43
CA TRP A 153 -9.86 -15.19 -13.25
C TRP A 153 -8.98 -14.05 -13.75
N THR A 154 -9.53 -13.21 -14.64
CA THR A 154 -8.82 -12.04 -15.19
C THR A 154 -9.24 -10.78 -14.44
N PRO A 155 -8.36 -10.18 -13.60
CA PRO A 155 -8.57 -8.85 -13.08
C PRO A 155 -8.62 -7.84 -14.22
N LEU A 156 -9.37 -6.75 -14.06
CA LEU A 156 -9.60 -5.77 -15.12
C LEU A 156 -8.65 -4.58 -15.08
N LYS A 157 -8.25 -4.16 -13.88
CA LYS A 157 -7.35 -3.02 -13.70
C LYS A 157 -6.29 -3.29 -12.63
N LEU A 158 -5.09 -2.78 -12.90
CA LEU A 158 -3.98 -2.73 -11.95
C LEU A 158 -3.61 -1.28 -11.68
N TYR A 159 -3.60 -0.89 -10.40
CA TYR A 159 -3.18 0.42 -9.96
C TYR A 159 -1.93 0.35 -9.09
N TYR A 160 -1.10 1.38 -9.20
CA TYR A 160 -0.03 1.65 -8.24
C TYR A 160 -0.48 2.74 -7.27
N ASP A 161 -0.31 2.51 -5.97
CA ASP A 161 -0.60 3.52 -4.97
C ASP A 161 0.42 4.67 -5.04
N ARG A 162 -0.05 5.90 -4.83
CA ARG A 162 0.74 7.13 -4.84
C ARG A 162 0.72 7.81 -3.47
N ALA A 163 0.81 7.03 -2.38
CA ALA A 163 0.76 7.56 -1.02
C ALA A 163 1.83 8.63 -0.73
N PHE A 164 2.98 8.56 -1.42
CA PHE A 164 4.06 9.55 -1.38
C PHE A 164 4.03 10.49 -2.60
N ASN A 165 2.84 10.92 -3.04
CA ASN A 165 2.68 11.89 -4.10
C ASN A 165 3.42 13.21 -3.75
N PRO A 166 4.36 13.69 -4.61
CA PRO A 166 5.09 14.92 -4.37
C PRO A 166 4.20 16.15 -4.22
N GLU A 167 3.14 16.29 -5.04
CA GLU A 167 2.21 17.42 -4.96
C GLU A 167 1.51 17.46 -3.60
N ARG A 168 1.02 16.31 -3.12
CA ARG A 168 0.43 16.19 -1.79
C ARG A 168 1.42 16.55 -0.69
N THR A 169 2.64 16.01 -0.79
CA THR A 169 3.69 16.26 0.22
C THR A 169 4.02 17.74 0.30
N LEU A 170 4.12 18.43 -0.85
CA LEU A 170 4.37 19.87 -0.91
C LEU A 170 3.21 20.67 -0.31
N ALA A 171 1.97 20.37 -0.67
CA ALA A 171 0.79 21.06 -0.14
C ALA A 171 0.69 20.95 1.40
N LEU A 172 0.97 19.77 1.95
CA LEU A 172 0.99 19.57 3.41
C LEU A 172 2.17 20.28 4.07
N HIS A 173 3.33 20.31 3.44
CA HIS A 173 4.51 21.01 3.93
C HIS A 173 4.28 22.52 4.00
N GLU A 174 3.75 23.12 2.94
CA GLU A 174 3.40 24.55 2.89
C GLU A 174 2.38 24.91 3.97
N HIS A 175 1.32 24.12 4.14
CA HIS A 175 0.34 24.31 5.19
C HIS A 175 0.95 24.29 6.59
N LEU A 176 1.87 23.35 6.88
CA LEU A 176 2.55 23.27 8.18
C LEU A 176 3.46 24.47 8.42
N LEU A 177 4.19 24.96 7.40
CA LEU A 177 4.99 26.17 7.50
C LEU A 177 4.13 27.40 7.79
N ASP A 178 3.00 27.56 7.10
CA ASP A 178 2.10 28.69 7.27
C ASP A 178 1.43 28.70 8.65
N THR A 179 1.13 27.51 9.19
CA THR A 179 0.39 27.38 10.46
C THR A 179 1.28 27.35 11.69
N HIS A 180 2.45 26.70 11.59
CA HIS A 180 3.34 26.41 12.72
C HIS A 180 4.73 27.03 12.60
N GLY A 181 5.10 27.58 11.43
CA GLY A 181 6.44 28.11 11.15
C GLY A 181 7.50 27.03 10.92
N GLU A 182 7.16 25.77 11.09
CA GLU A 182 8.02 24.62 10.87
C GLU A 182 7.22 23.44 10.29
N SER A 183 7.90 22.49 9.66
CA SER A 183 7.24 21.31 9.05
C SER A 183 8.03 20.04 9.31
N LEU A 184 7.38 19.01 9.83
CA LEU A 184 7.91 17.66 9.96
C LEU A 184 8.22 17.01 8.60
N LEU A 185 7.71 17.57 7.50
CA LEU A 185 7.92 17.07 6.14
C LEU A 185 9.17 17.67 5.46
N SER A 186 9.93 18.57 6.11
CA SER A 186 11.08 19.25 5.52
C SER A 186 12.10 18.27 4.93
N GLY A 187 12.45 17.21 5.66
CA GLY A 187 13.38 16.18 5.15
C GLY A 187 12.85 15.41 3.93
N TRP A 188 11.54 15.23 3.83
CA TRP A 188 10.90 14.60 2.65
C TRP A 188 10.97 15.54 1.43
N ILE A 189 10.75 16.84 1.63
CA ILE A 189 10.88 17.85 0.56
C ILE A 189 12.32 17.94 0.06
N GLU A 190 13.31 17.94 0.96
CA GLU A 190 14.74 17.92 0.59
C GLU A 190 15.08 16.66 -0.25
N ASN A 191 14.59 15.50 0.16
CA ASN A 191 14.76 14.25 -0.60
C ASN A 191 14.10 14.32 -1.98
N LEU A 192 12.89 14.88 -2.09
CA LEU A 192 12.22 15.08 -3.37
C LEU A 192 13.03 16.02 -4.29
N ALA A 193 13.54 17.13 -3.76
CA ALA A 193 14.38 18.08 -4.50
C ALA A 193 15.69 17.42 -4.96
N HIS A 194 16.32 16.61 -4.10
CA HIS A 194 17.53 15.88 -4.45
C HIS A 194 17.28 14.89 -5.59
N ARG A 195 16.24 14.08 -5.51
CA ARG A 195 15.85 13.13 -6.56
C ARG A 195 15.51 13.82 -7.88
N ALA A 196 14.83 14.96 -7.83
CA ALA A 196 14.54 15.75 -9.03
C ALA A 196 15.83 16.29 -9.68
N SER A 197 16.80 16.73 -8.87
CA SER A 197 18.08 17.24 -9.37
C SER A 197 19.01 16.16 -9.92
N SER A 198 18.90 14.92 -9.41
CA SER A 198 19.66 13.76 -9.91
C SER A 198 19.05 13.11 -11.16
N GLY A 199 17.93 13.64 -11.66
CA GLY A 199 17.22 13.09 -12.82
C GLY A 199 16.35 11.88 -12.48
N GLU A 200 16.17 11.57 -11.20
CA GLU A 200 15.25 10.54 -10.70
C GLU A 200 13.82 11.10 -10.58
N ALA A 201 13.26 11.57 -11.71
CA ALA A 201 11.87 12.02 -11.74
C ALA A 201 10.89 10.88 -11.34
N PRO A 202 9.70 11.20 -10.82
CA PRO A 202 8.66 10.19 -10.62
C PRO A 202 8.42 9.45 -11.93
N ARG A 203 8.51 8.12 -11.90
CA ARG A 203 8.33 7.30 -13.12
C ARG A 203 6.88 7.26 -13.59
N HIS A 204 5.96 7.57 -12.69
CA HIS A 204 4.52 7.51 -12.94
C HIS A 204 3.84 8.79 -12.51
N GLU A 205 2.94 9.26 -13.35
CA GLU A 205 2.04 10.37 -13.05
C GLU A 205 0.80 9.87 -12.31
N THR A 206 0.16 10.74 -11.53
CA THR A 206 -1.15 10.46 -10.95
C THR A 206 -2.20 10.50 -12.04
N THR A 207 -2.86 9.36 -12.29
CA THR A 207 -3.93 9.24 -13.30
C THR A 207 -5.32 9.20 -12.68
N THR A 208 -5.40 8.89 -11.39
CA THR A 208 -6.65 8.59 -10.70
C THR A 208 -6.62 9.19 -9.30
N ARG A 209 -7.64 9.98 -8.94
CA ARG A 209 -7.79 10.61 -7.61
C ARG A 209 -9.12 10.22 -7.01
N ILE A 210 -9.09 9.53 -5.89
CA ILE A 210 -10.28 9.07 -5.19
C ILE A 210 -10.59 10.01 -4.04
N LEU A 211 -11.77 10.64 -4.08
CA LEU A 211 -12.23 11.50 -2.99
C LEU A 211 -12.51 10.67 -1.75
N VAL A 212 -11.80 10.97 -0.64
CA VAL A 212 -11.85 10.19 0.60
C VAL A 212 -12.01 11.06 1.86
N ASN A 213 -12.35 12.33 1.67
CA ASN A 213 -12.47 13.32 2.75
C ASN A 213 -13.33 12.87 3.93
N ASP A 214 -14.40 12.12 3.69
CA ASP A 214 -15.32 11.63 4.73
C ASP A 214 -14.78 10.40 5.49
N HIS A 215 -13.64 9.85 5.06
CA HIS A 215 -13.04 8.63 5.59
C HIS A 215 -11.67 8.83 6.27
N PHE A 216 -11.20 10.08 6.42
CA PHE A 216 -9.89 10.36 7.02
C PHE A 216 -9.81 9.95 8.48
N GLU A 217 -10.86 10.14 9.25
CA GLU A 217 -10.87 9.71 10.66
C GLU A 217 -10.73 8.17 10.76
N GLN A 218 -11.48 7.43 9.95
CA GLN A 218 -11.41 5.96 9.90
C GLN A 218 -10.03 5.49 9.41
N ARG A 219 -9.45 6.15 8.39
CA ARG A 219 -8.08 5.92 7.93
C ARG A 219 -7.07 6.13 9.07
N ASP A 220 -7.16 7.22 9.81
CA ASP A 220 -6.22 7.55 10.89
C ASP A 220 -6.37 6.58 12.06
N GLN A 221 -7.57 6.17 12.40
CA GLN A 221 -7.82 5.13 13.40
C GLN A 221 -7.20 3.79 12.98
N ALA A 222 -7.35 3.38 11.72
CA ALA A 222 -6.74 2.17 11.19
C ALA A 222 -5.20 2.25 11.20
N LEU A 223 -4.63 3.42 10.87
CA LEU A 223 -3.19 3.64 10.94
C LEU A 223 -2.67 3.59 12.38
N ARG A 224 -3.37 4.21 13.34
CA ARG A 224 -3.04 4.15 14.77
C ARG A 224 -3.14 2.75 15.36
N ALA A 225 -3.99 1.88 14.78
CA ALA A 225 -4.07 0.48 15.18
C ALA A 225 -2.78 -0.29 14.87
N HIS A 226 -1.98 0.17 13.89
CA HIS A 226 -0.63 -0.34 13.61
C HIS A 226 0.43 0.29 14.54
N ALA A 227 0.17 0.26 15.83
CA ALA A 227 0.88 1.04 16.84
C ALA A 227 2.40 0.79 16.88
N SER A 228 2.89 -0.41 16.57
CA SER A 228 4.33 -0.69 16.49
C SER A 228 5.01 -0.06 15.27
N GLN A 229 4.24 0.29 14.23
CA GLN A 229 4.74 0.67 12.91
C GLN A 229 4.63 2.17 12.63
N VAL A 230 4.07 2.94 13.56
CA VAL A 230 3.90 4.39 13.41
C VAL A 230 4.29 5.12 14.69
N ASP A 231 4.98 6.23 14.53
CA ASP A 231 5.13 7.22 15.59
C ASP A 231 3.79 7.99 15.71
N PRO A 232 3.12 7.98 16.89
CA PRO A 232 1.86 8.70 17.09
C PRO A 232 1.97 10.22 16.92
N ASN A 233 3.19 10.78 16.99
CA ASN A 233 3.50 12.20 16.79
C ASN A 233 4.24 12.46 15.48
N GLY A 234 4.38 11.43 14.63
CA GLY A 234 5.16 11.50 13.40
C GLY A 234 4.42 12.13 12.23
N VAL A 235 5.09 12.17 11.10
CA VAL A 235 4.68 12.84 9.86
C VAL A 235 3.30 12.43 9.33
N PHE A 236 2.84 11.20 9.61
CA PHE A 236 1.55 10.71 9.15
C PHE A 236 0.36 11.36 9.85
N PHE A 237 0.58 11.97 11.01
CA PHE A 237 -0.42 12.66 11.83
C PHE A 237 -0.13 14.16 12.00
N ALA A 238 0.85 14.68 11.26
CA ALA A 238 1.28 16.08 11.36
C ALA A 238 0.17 17.07 11.00
N VAL A 239 -0.72 16.70 10.08
CA VAL A 239 -1.89 17.48 9.70
C VAL A 239 -3.15 16.76 10.19
N PRO A 240 -3.96 17.37 11.06
CA PRO A 240 -5.21 16.80 11.52
C PRO A 240 -6.18 16.48 10.38
N SER A 241 -6.97 15.41 10.52
CA SER A 241 -7.93 14.96 9.50
C SER A 241 -8.90 16.06 9.07
N GLU A 242 -9.34 16.92 10.00
CA GLU A 242 -10.25 18.05 9.70
C GLU A 242 -9.64 19.07 8.74
N GLN A 243 -8.33 19.34 8.88
CA GLN A 243 -7.62 20.27 8.00
C GLN A 243 -7.26 19.60 6.67
N LEU A 244 -6.93 18.30 6.71
CA LEU A 244 -6.55 17.53 5.54
C LEU A 244 -7.66 17.48 4.49
N LYS A 245 -8.94 17.52 4.89
CA LYS A 245 -10.12 17.59 4.01
C LYS A 245 -10.06 18.77 3.03
N ASP A 246 -9.53 19.90 3.49
CA ASP A 246 -9.45 21.13 2.69
C ASP A 246 -8.16 21.22 1.86
N ILE A 247 -7.06 20.57 2.34
CA ILE A 247 -5.75 20.66 1.71
C ILE A 247 -5.58 19.61 0.62
N TRP A 248 -5.90 18.36 0.94
CA TRP A 248 -5.75 17.22 0.03
C TRP A 248 -6.79 16.13 0.31
N PRO A 249 -8.01 16.27 -0.21
CA PRO A 249 -9.12 15.36 0.10
C PRO A 249 -9.06 14.00 -0.61
N TRP A 250 -7.97 13.70 -1.32
CA TRP A 250 -7.86 12.53 -2.19
C TRP A 250 -6.83 11.51 -1.69
N GLU A 251 -7.01 10.26 -2.11
CA GLU A 251 -5.94 9.28 -2.27
C GLU A 251 -5.63 9.11 -3.75
N ASP A 252 -4.33 9.07 -4.07
CA ASP A 252 -3.82 9.17 -5.43
C ASP A 252 -3.32 7.82 -5.93
N TYR A 253 -3.56 7.54 -7.21
CA TYR A 253 -3.16 6.30 -7.88
C TYR A 253 -2.65 6.57 -9.29
N THR A 254 -1.88 5.59 -9.80
CA THR A 254 -1.53 5.49 -11.21
C THR A 254 -2.18 4.24 -11.78
N LEU A 255 -2.96 4.35 -12.84
CA LEU A 255 -3.40 3.19 -13.62
C LEU A 255 -2.20 2.62 -14.36
N ALA A 256 -1.75 1.44 -13.94
CA ALA A 256 -0.57 0.77 -14.49
C ALA A 256 -0.92 -0.11 -15.70
N ALA A 257 -2.06 -0.80 -15.64
CA ALA A 257 -2.57 -1.63 -16.74
C ALA A 257 -4.09 -1.75 -16.66
N SER A 258 -4.73 -1.94 -17.82
CA SER A 258 -6.17 -2.17 -17.92
C SER A 258 -6.51 -3.13 -19.05
N HIS A 259 -7.41 -4.08 -18.79
CA HIS A 259 -8.08 -4.92 -19.79
C HIS A 259 -9.43 -4.32 -20.22
N ALA A 260 -9.90 -3.24 -19.56
CA ALA A 260 -11.10 -2.50 -19.91
C ALA A 260 -10.73 -1.18 -20.61
N GLU A 261 -11.69 -0.60 -21.34
CA GLU A 261 -11.54 0.74 -21.89
C GLU A 261 -11.58 1.77 -20.75
N VAL A 262 -10.63 2.69 -20.75
CA VAL A 262 -10.52 3.76 -19.74
C VAL A 262 -10.26 5.10 -20.38
N GLN A 263 -10.79 6.14 -19.74
CA GLN A 263 -10.49 7.53 -20.06
C GLN A 263 -9.78 8.17 -18.85
N LEU A 264 -8.62 8.76 -19.09
CA LEU A 264 -7.84 9.43 -18.06
C LEU A 264 -8.06 10.96 -18.11
N PRO A 265 -8.01 11.66 -16.97
CA PRO A 265 -7.89 11.11 -15.62
C PRO A 265 -9.20 10.51 -15.10
N GLU A 266 -9.08 9.56 -14.14
CA GLU A 266 -10.22 8.94 -13.47
C GLU A 266 -10.49 9.57 -12.09
N SER A 267 -11.75 9.59 -11.69
CA SER A 267 -12.22 9.98 -10.34
C SER A 267 -12.69 8.77 -9.49
N SER A 268 -12.73 7.59 -10.09
CA SER A 268 -13.10 6.33 -9.46
C SER A 268 -12.29 5.17 -10.05
N LEU A 269 -11.90 4.19 -9.23
CA LEU A 269 -11.17 3.01 -9.69
C LEU A 269 -12.02 2.12 -10.60
N ASP A 270 -13.33 2.17 -10.45
CA ASP A 270 -14.32 1.37 -11.18
C ASP A 270 -14.90 2.06 -12.41
N GLU A 271 -14.36 3.20 -12.85
CA GLU A 271 -14.74 3.80 -14.13
C GLU A 271 -14.55 2.81 -15.29
N GLY A 272 -15.53 2.74 -16.19
CA GLY A 272 -15.53 1.82 -17.33
C GLY A 272 -15.78 0.35 -16.97
N LEU A 273 -16.09 0.01 -15.71
CA LEU A 273 -16.32 -1.38 -15.30
C LEU A 273 -17.80 -1.75 -15.11
N SER A 274 -18.74 -0.86 -15.40
CA SER A 274 -20.20 -1.09 -15.21
C SER A 274 -20.75 -2.33 -15.92
N ASP A 275 -20.12 -2.74 -17.02
CA ASP A 275 -20.55 -3.90 -17.81
C ASP A 275 -20.05 -5.24 -17.22
N TYR A 276 -19.17 -5.20 -16.23
CA TYR A 276 -18.52 -6.39 -15.66
C TYR A 276 -19.09 -6.83 -14.31
N TYR A 277 -19.91 -5.99 -13.66
CA TYR A 277 -20.57 -6.34 -12.40
C TYR A 277 -21.94 -5.65 -12.29
N VAL A 278 -22.85 -6.31 -11.62
CA VAL A 278 -24.14 -5.74 -11.23
C VAL A 278 -24.03 -5.29 -9.77
N ILE A 279 -24.24 -3.99 -9.52
CA ILE A 279 -24.34 -3.44 -8.16
C ILE A 279 -25.72 -3.77 -7.59
#